data_9b6e6abceb2240df81b598ea9b484684
#
_entry.id   9b6e6abceb2240df81b598ea9b484684
#
_cell.length_a   1.000
_cell.length_b   1.000
_cell.length_c   1.000
_cell.angle_alpha   90.00
_cell.angle_beta   90.00
_cell.angle_gamma   90.00
#
_symmetry.space_group_name_H-M   'P 1'
#
loop_
_entity.id
_entity.type
_entity.pdbx_description
1 polymer ?
#
loop_
_entity_poly.entity_id
_entity_poly.type
_entity_poly.pdbx_seq_one_letter_code
_entity_poly.pdbx_strand_id
1 'polypeptide(L)'
;MTTVFMIIIPLLLSAFFSGIEIAFVSSNKVRFELDMKKKTLLGRILNLFYHHQEEFISTMLVGNNIALVIYGIGMADLLSPVFSFIWDQEIFIILGQTVVSTLIVLLTAEFLPKTIFRINPNLSLKVFAIPLYVFYLLLYPIAKFTSLLSSGILKIGGVRIDRSGDDGTMSKVDLDFFIQQSIDKSQGEAEVDTEVKIFQNALDF
;
A
#
# COMPACT_ATOMS: atom_id res chain seq x y z
N MET A 1 -20.48 -12.26 21.30
CA MET A 1 -20.55 -12.14 19.83
C MET A 1 -20.01 -10.81 19.31
N THR A 2 -20.36 -9.68 19.89
CA THR A 2 -19.86 -8.33 19.48
C THR A 2 -18.33 -8.23 19.48
N THR A 3 -17.64 -8.73 20.49
CA THR A 3 -16.17 -8.68 20.59
C THR A 3 -15.46 -9.40 19.44
N VAL A 4 -15.98 -10.56 19.01
CA VAL A 4 -15.40 -11.32 17.90
C VAL A 4 -15.52 -10.55 16.58
N PHE A 5 -16.64 -9.90 16.33
CA PHE A 5 -16.80 -9.03 15.15
C PHE A 5 -15.88 -7.79 15.21
N MET A 6 -15.67 -7.22 16.41
CA MET A 6 -14.73 -6.11 16.62
C MET A 6 -13.26 -6.50 16.40
N ILE A 7 -12.95 -7.77 16.38
CA ILE A 7 -11.60 -8.28 16.06
C ILE A 7 -11.51 -8.67 14.58
N ILE A 8 -12.44 -9.49 14.08
CA ILE A 8 -12.33 -10.07 12.74
C ILE A 8 -12.49 -9.02 11.65
N ILE A 9 -13.47 -8.12 11.75
CA ILE A 9 -13.71 -7.11 10.72
C ILE A 9 -12.52 -6.15 10.56
N PRO A 10 -11.99 -5.53 11.62
CA PRO A 10 -10.82 -4.69 11.51
C PRO A 10 -9.56 -5.45 11.06
N LEU A 11 -9.40 -6.70 11.47
CA LEU A 11 -8.28 -7.54 11.03
C LEU A 11 -8.31 -7.77 9.51
N LEU A 12 -9.49 -8.06 8.94
CA LEU A 12 -9.67 -8.20 7.49
C LEU A 12 -9.48 -6.87 6.75
N LEU A 13 -9.96 -5.75 7.32
CA LEU A 13 -9.74 -4.42 6.75
C LEU A 13 -8.27 -4.03 6.78
N SER A 14 -7.57 -4.29 7.88
CA SER A 14 -6.12 -4.06 7.98
C SER A 14 -5.36 -4.89 6.95
N ALA A 15 -5.69 -6.19 6.81
CA ALA A 15 -5.13 -7.07 5.80
C ALA A 15 -5.36 -6.54 4.37
N PHE A 16 -6.56 -6.04 4.11
CA PHE A 16 -6.92 -5.43 2.83
C PHE A 16 -6.09 -4.18 2.54
N PHE A 17 -6.05 -3.20 3.45
CA PHE A 17 -5.30 -1.97 3.26
C PHE A 17 -3.79 -2.23 3.12
N SER A 18 -3.23 -3.07 3.98
CA SER A 18 -1.82 -3.45 3.97
C SER A 18 -1.42 -4.19 2.69
N GLY A 19 -2.30 -5.09 2.20
CA GLY A 19 -2.09 -5.81 0.94
C GLY A 19 -2.15 -4.89 -0.28
N ILE A 20 -3.14 -3.99 -0.32
CA ILE A 20 -3.30 -3.01 -1.41
C ILE A 20 -2.15 -2.00 -1.45
N GLU A 21 -1.68 -1.54 -0.31
CA GLU A 21 -0.53 -0.65 -0.23
C GLU A 21 0.69 -1.26 -0.94
N ILE A 22 1.05 -2.48 -0.60
CA ILE A 22 2.18 -3.16 -1.23
C ILE A 22 1.93 -3.49 -2.70
N ALA A 23 0.69 -3.83 -3.08
CA ALA A 23 0.32 -4.06 -4.48
C ALA A 23 0.53 -2.79 -5.31
N PHE A 24 0.13 -1.63 -4.77
CA PHE A 24 0.30 -0.35 -5.46
C PHE A 24 1.77 0.01 -5.65
N VAL A 25 2.58 -0.09 -4.58
CA VAL A 25 4.02 0.20 -4.64
C VAL A 25 4.78 -0.78 -5.55
N SER A 26 4.37 -2.06 -5.57
CA SER A 26 5.01 -3.11 -6.39
C SER A 26 4.45 -3.20 -7.82
N SER A 27 3.44 -2.39 -8.17
CA SER A 27 2.81 -2.44 -9.48
C SER A 27 3.69 -1.80 -10.55
N ASN A 28 3.62 -2.36 -11.77
CA ASN A 28 4.36 -1.84 -12.92
C ASN A 28 3.55 -0.73 -13.60
N LYS A 29 4.02 0.53 -13.50
CA LYS A 29 3.39 1.71 -14.08
C LYS A 29 3.18 1.58 -15.60
N VAL A 30 4.16 1.06 -16.33
CA VAL A 30 4.10 0.92 -17.80
C VAL A 30 3.00 -0.03 -18.24
N ARG A 31 2.92 -1.21 -17.61
CA ARG A 31 1.87 -2.18 -17.89
C ARG A 31 0.49 -1.61 -17.57
N PHE A 32 0.44 -0.74 -16.60
CA PHE A 32 -0.75 -0.06 -16.17
C PHE A 32 -1.20 1.00 -17.20
N GLU A 33 -0.28 1.82 -17.74
CA GLU A 33 -0.59 2.80 -18.79
C GLU A 33 -1.11 2.15 -20.07
N LEU A 34 -0.62 0.96 -20.42
CA LEU A 34 -1.13 0.18 -21.54
C LEU A 34 -2.59 -0.28 -21.31
N ASP A 35 -2.92 -0.66 -20.08
CA ASP A 35 -4.29 -1.04 -19.70
C ASP A 35 -5.24 0.16 -19.60
N MET A 36 -4.74 1.35 -19.27
CA MET A 36 -5.51 2.60 -19.21
C MET A 36 -6.01 3.07 -20.57
N LYS A 37 -5.33 2.75 -21.68
CA LYS A 37 -5.79 3.05 -23.03
C LYS A 37 -7.15 2.39 -23.35
N LYS A 38 -7.52 1.34 -22.62
CA LYS A 38 -8.88 0.78 -22.62
C LYS A 38 -9.78 1.67 -21.75
N LYS A 39 -10.64 2.47 -22.33
CA LYS A 39 -11.59 3.39 -21.68
C LYS A 39 -12.62 2.68 -20.75
N THR A 40 -12.13 1.87 -19.79
CA THR A 40 -12.94 1.15 -18.82
C THR A 40 -13.07 1.96 -17.52
N LEU A 41 -14.17 1.73 -16.77
CA LEU A 41 -14.36 2.35 -15.45
C LEU A 41 -13.18 2.04 -14.51
N LEU A 42 -12.71 0.79 -14.52
CA LEU A 42 -11.54 0.37 -13.74
C LEU A 42 -10.28 1.16 -14.11
N GLY A 43 -10.06 1.38 -15.41
CA GLY A 43 -8.94 2.19 -15.90
C GLY A 43 -9.00 3.63 -15.38
N ARG A 44 -10.19 4.25 -15.31
CA ARG A 44 -10.36 5.62 -14.77
C ARG A 44 -10.06 5.69 -13.28
N ILE A 45 -10.56 4.73 -12.49
CA ILE A 45 -10.31 4.66 -11.04
C ILE A 45 -8.81 4.51 -10.76
N LEU A 46 -8.17 3.57 -11.43
CA LEU A 46 -6.76 3.32 -11.24
C LEU A 46 -5.90 4.49 -11.72
N ASN A 47 -6.30 5.17 -12.82
CA ASN A 47 -5.66 6.41 -13.27
C ASN A 47 -5.70 7.52 -12.20
N LEU A 48 -6.82 7.66 -11.51
CA LEU A 48 -6.95 8.59 -10.40
C LEU A 48 -5.92 8.30 -9.29
N PHE A 49 -5.74 7.03 -8.94
CA PHE A 49 -4.79 6.62 -7.89
C PHE A 49 -3.34 6.88 -8.29
N TYR A 50 -3.01 6.67 -9.57
CA TYR A 50 -1.64 6.93 -10.05
C TYR A 50 -1.32 8.42 -10.21
N HIS A 51 -2.33 9.25 -10.51
CA HIS A 51 -2.13 10.72 -10.54
C HIS A 51 -2.04 11.34 -9.13
N HIS A 52 -2.60 10.66 -8.11
CA HIS A 52 -2.60 11.14 -6.73
C HIS A 52 -1.98 10.08 -5.81
N GLN A 53 -0.76 9.64 -6.13
CA GLN A 53 -0.09 8.53 -5.44
C GLN A 53 0.10 8.79 -3.94
N GLU A 54 0.53 10.00 -3.57
CA GLU A 54 0.76 10.37 -2.18
C GLU A 54 -0.53 10.32 -1.36
N GLU A 55 -1.61 10.89 -1.89
CA GLU A 55 -2.91 10.87 -1.22
C GLU A 55 -3.48 9.46 -1.15
N PHE A 56 -3.25 8.65 -2.19
CA PHE A 56 -3.70 7.26 -2.21
C PHE A 56 -2.99 6.43 -1.14
N ILE A 57 -1.65 6.48 -1.09
CA ILE A 57 -0.85 5.75 -0.08
C ILE A 57 -1.22 6.23 1.32
N SER A 58 -1.31 7.55 1.54
CA SER A 58 -1.76 8.12 2.80
C SER A 58 -3.13 7.62 3.22
N THR A 59 -4.06 7.49 2.27
CA THR A 59 -5.42 6.97 2.53
C THR A 59 -5.38 5.52 3.00
N MET A 60 -4.59 4.67 2.34
CA MET A 60 -4.43 3.27 2.73
C MET A 60 -3.79 3.14 4.11
N LEU A 61 -2.77 3.93 4.39
CA LEU A 61 -2.09 3.97 5.69
C LEU A 61 -3.03 4.42 6.82
N VAL A 62 -3.83 5.46 6.58
CA VAL A 62 -4.84 5.93 7.55
C VAL A 62 -5.89 4.85 7.80
N GLY A 63 -6.41 4.22 6.74
CA GLY A 63 -7.38 3.14 6.86
C GLY A 63 -6.84 1.95 7.66
N ASN A 64 -5.61 1.55 7.38
CA ASN A 64 -4.91 0.50 8.12
C ASN A 64 -4.78 0.84 9.62
N ASN A 65 -4.33 2.05 9.94
CA ASN A 65 -4.16 2.48 11.33
C ASN A 65 -5.48 2.55 12.10
N ILE A 66 -6.57 3.03 11.47
CA ILE A 66 -7.91 3.00 12.09
C ILE A 66 -8.34 1.56 12.37
N ALA A 67 -8.16 0.66 11.42
CA ALA A 67 -8.49 -0.75 11.61
C ALA A 67 -7.68 -1.38 12.74
N LEU A 68 -6.38 -1.12 12.81
CA LEU A 68 -5.49 -1.62 13.87
C LEU A 68 -5.88 -1.13 15.27
N VAL A 69 -6.30 0.13 15.41
CA VAL A 69 -6.76 0.68 16.69
C VAL A 69 -8.04 -0.03 17.16
N ILE A 70 -9.03 -0.22 16.27
CA ILE A 70 -10.27 -0.93 16.60
C ILE A 70 -9.96 -2.41 16.96
N TYR A 71 -9.10 -3.06 16.19
CA TYR A 71 -8.61 -4.40 16.48
C TYR A 71 -7.95 -4.47 17.87
N GLY A 72 -7.07 -3.51 18.20
CA GLY A 72 -6.37 -3.46 19.49
C GLY A 72 -7.32 -3.36 20.68
N ILE A 73 -8.38 -2.55 20.56
CA ILE A 73 -9.41 -2.44 21.60
C ILE A 73 -10.12 -3.79 21.77
N GLY A 74 -10.56 -4.41 20.67
CA GLY A 74 -11.23 -5.72 20.73
C GLY A 74 -10.34 -6.83 21.29
N MET A 75 -9.05 -6.83 20.98
CA MET A 75 -8.09 -7.79 21.52
C MET A 75 -7.80 -7.55 23.00
N ALA A 76 -7.73 -6.29 23.43
CA ALA A 76 -7.58 -5.97 24.84
C ALA A 76 -8.75 -6.52 25.68
N ASP A 77 -9.99 -6.32 25.22
CA ASP A 77 -11.19 -6.83 25.85
C ASP A 77 -11.22 -8.38 25.89
N LEU A 78 -10.71 -9.03 24.84
CA LEU A 78 -10.69 -10.49 24.77
C LEU A 78 -9.59 -11.11 25.64
N LEU A 79 -8.40 -10.52 25.64
CA LEU A 79 -7.22 -11.09 26.30
C LEU A 79 -7.08 -10.69 27.78
N SER A 80 -7.64 -9.56 28.18
CA SER A 80 -7.57 -9.07 29.56
C SER A 80 -8.02 -10.12 30.60
N PRO A 81 -9.18 -10.80 30.49
CA PRO A 81 -9.59 -11.82 31.44
C PRO A 81 -8.66 -13.05 31.44
N VAL A 82 -8.02 -13.37 30.32
CA VAL A 82 -7.09 -14.50 30.23
C VAL A 82 -5.80 -14.20 30.98
N PHE A 83 -5.25 -13.01 30.78
CA PHE A 83 -3.98 -12.61 31.41
C PHE A 83 -4.17 -12.24 32.89
N SER A 84 -5.33 -11.70 33.29
CA SER A 84 -5.65 -11.45 34.71
C SER A 84 -5.76 -12.74 35.55
N PHE A 85 -6.02 -13.87 34.91
CA PHE A 85 -5.98 -15.18 35.59
C PHE A 85 -4.52 -15.66 35.86
N ILE A 86 -3.55 -15.17 35.05
CA ILE A 86 -2.14 -15.60 35.13
C ILE A 86 -1.33 -14.65 36.01
N TRP A 87 -1.61 -13.35 35.93
CA TRP A 87 -0.86 -12.29 36.61
C TRP A 87 -1.78 -11.36 37.39
N ASP A 88 -1.37 -11.03 38.63
CA ASP A 88 -2.09 -10.06 39.49
C ASP A 88 -1.71 -8.62 39.19
N GLN A 89 -0.54 -8.38 38.58
CA GLN A 89 -0.05 -7.04 38.29
C GLN A 89 -0.52 -6.56 36.92
N GLU A 90 -1.20 -5.43 36.89
CA GLU A 90 -1.80 -4.83 35.69
C GLU A 90 -0.78 -4.61 34.56
N ILE A 91 0.46 -4.24 34.88
CA ILE A 91 1.53 -4.01 33.89
C ILE A 91 1.84 -5.27 33.07
N PHE A 92 1.90 -6.45 33.70
CA PHE A 92 2.17 -7.71 33.00
C PHE A 92 0.98 -8.17 32.17
N ILE A 93 -0.25 -7.86 32.60
CA ILE A 93 -1.47 -8.11 31.82
C ILE A 93 -1.41 -7.28 30.52
N ILE A 94 -1.15 -5.97 30.63
CA ILE A 94 -1.06 -5.07 29.47
C ILE A 94 0.10 -5.50 28.52
N LEU A 95 1.27 -5.82 29.04
CA LEU A 95 2.38 -6.26 28.23
C LEU A 95 2.08 -7.59 27.51
N GLY A 96 1.55 -8.58 28.23
CA GLY A 96 1.24 -9.90 27.66
C GLY A 96 0.20 -9.81 26.55
N GLN A 97 -0.91 -9.12 26.78
CA GLN A 97 -1.95 -8.94 25.76
C GLN A 97 -1.44 -8.13 24.55
N THR A 98 -0.58 -7.11 24.78
CA THR A 98 -0.02 -6.32 23.69
C THR A 98 0.90 -7.18 22.80
N VAL A 99 1.80 -7.97 23.40
CA VAL A 99 2.71 -8.84 22.64
C VAL A 99 1.92 -9.87 21.82
N VAL A 100 0.95 -10.55 22.44
CA VAL A 100 0.16 -11.58 21.74
C VAL A 100 -0.67 -10.96 20.62
N SER A 101 -1.37 -9.85 20.87
CA SER A 101 -2.18 -9.18 19.84
C SER A 101 -1.31 -8.67 18.69
N THR A 102 -0.13 -8.12 18.99
CA THR A 102 0.82 -7.65 17.96
C THR A 102 1.32 -8.80 17.10
N LEU A 103 1.68 -9.93 17.67
CA LEU A 103 2.12 -11.11 16.89
C LEU A 103 1.00 -11.62 15.97
N ILE A 104 -0.23 -11.67 16.45
CA ILE A 104 -1.38 -12.10 15.65
C ILE A 104 -1.58 -11.14 14.45
N VAL A 105 -1.63 -9.83 14.69
CA VAL A 105 -1.86 -8.87 13.61
C VAL A 105 -0.69 -8.83 12.62
N LEU A 106 0.54 -8.91 13.11
CA LEU A 106 1.73 -8.91 12.26
C LEU A 106 1.71 -10.07 11.27
N LEU A 107 1.34 -11.27 11.71
CA LEU A 107 1.28 -12.44 10.85
C LEU A 107 0.07 -12.40 9.92
N THR A 108 -1.12 -12.10 10.45
CA THR A 108 -2.39 -12.29 9.73
C THR A 108 -2.80 -11.09 8.89
N ALA A 109 -2.55 -9.87 9.36
CA ALA A 109 -3.01 -8.65 8.70
C ALA A 109 -1.89 -7.85 8.00
N GLU A 110 -0.61 -8.13 8.31
CA GLU A 110 0.51 -7.47 7.64
C GLU A 110 1.32 -8.43 6.78
N PHE A 111 1.95 -9.45 7.36
CA PHE A 111 2.89 -10.29 6.62
C PHE A 111 2.21 -11.12 5.52
N LEU A 112 1.17 -11.89 5.85
CA LEU A 112 0.48 -12.74 4.88
C LEU A 112 -0.16 -11.94 3.74
N PRO A 113 -0.94 -10.87 3.99
CA PRO A 113 -1.53 -10.09 2.92
C PRO A 113 -0.48 -9.42 2.03
N LYS A 114 0.57 -8.83 2.61
CA LYS A 114 1.66 -8.22 1.83
C LYS A 114 2.34 -9.22 0.91
N THR A 115 2.55 -10.44 1.38
CA THR A 115 3.15 -11.52 0.57
C THR A 115 2.23 -11.94 -0.58
N ILE A 116 0.94 -12.16 -0.31
CA ILE A 116 -0.03 -12.61 -1.32
C ILE A 116 -0.24 -11.54 -2.41
N PHE A 117 -0.45 -10.30 -2.01
CA PHE A 117 -0.73 -9.20 -2.93
C PHE A 117 0.49 -8.81 -3.79
N ARG A 118 1.70 -9.09 -3.30
CA ARG A 118 2.94 -8.88 -4.04
C ARG A 118 3.15 -9.87 -5.19
N ILE A 119 2.53 -11.05 -5.15
CA ILE A 119 2.66 -12.05 -6.22
C ILE A 119 2.12 -11.52 -7.55
N ASN A 120 0.91 -10.92 -7.52
CA ASN A 120 0.27 -10.36 -8.71
C ASN A 120 -0.33 -8.96 -8.43
N PRO A 121 0.52 -7.93 -8.27
CA PRO A 121 0.08 -6.63 -7.80
C PRO A 121 -0.94 -5.96 -8.73
N ASN A 122 -0.74 -6.03 -10.04
CA ASN A 122 -1.65 -5.45 -11.03
C ASN A 122 -3.04 -6.12 -11.04
N LEU A 123 -3.10 -7.45 -10.84
CA LEU A 123 -4.36 -8.17 -10.75
C LEU A 123 -5.11 -7.79 -9.46
N SER A 124 -4.39 -7.73 -8.35
CA SER A 124 -4.95 -7.34 -7.05
C SER A 124 -5.58 -5.96 -7.10
N LEU A 125 -4.88 -4.97 -7.67
CA LEU A 125 -5.41 -3.62 -7.84
C LEU A 125 -6.67 -3.58 -8.73
N LYS A 126 -6.70 -4.36 -9.81
CA LYS A 126 -7.87 -4.42 -10.71
C LYS A 126 -9.09 -5.04 -10.03
N VAL A 127 -8.89 -6.17 -9.34
CA VAL A 127 -9.98 -6.90 -8.65
C VAL A 127 -10.58 -6.04 -7.54
N PHE A 128 -9.75 -5.35 -6.78
CA PHE A 128 -10.17 -4.55 -5.65
C PHE A 128 -10.38 -3.06 -5.96
N ALA A 129 -10.31 -2.64 -7.23
CA ALA A 129 -10.42 -1.22 -7.61
C ALA A 129 -11.71 -0.54 -7.13
N ILE A 130 -12.86 -1.25 -7.19
CA ILE A 130 -14.17 -0.70 -6.79
C ILE A 130 -14.25 -0.48 -5.28
N PRO A 131 -14.06 -1.49 -4.40
CA PRO A 131 -14.07 -1.28 -2.96
C PRO A 131 -12.98 -0.29 -2.53
N LEU A 132 -11.84 -0.32 -3.19
CA LEU A 132 -10.75 0.60 -2.96
C LEU A 132 -11.13 2.06 -3.21
N TYR A 133 -11.87 2.33 -4.30
CA TYR A 133 -12.36 3.67 -4.61
C TYR A 133 -13.35 4.19 -3.54
N VAL A 134 -14.20 3.32 -3.02
CA VAL A 134 -15.13 3.68 -1.93
C VAL A 134 -14.35 4.08 -0.67
N PHE A 135 -13.37 3.29 -0.25
CA PHE A 135 -12.53 3.62 0.90
C PHE A 135 -11.69 4.86 0.66
N TYR A 136 -11.14 5.03 -0.55
CA TYR A 136 -10.41 6.23 -0.93
C TYR A 136 -11.27 7.49 -0.75
N LEU A 137 -12.50 7.46 -1.25
CA LEU A 137 -13.42 8.60 -1.13
C LEU A 137 -13.79 8.89 0.32
N LEU A 138 -14.04 7.85 1.11
CA LEU A 138 -14.41 7.96 2.54
C LEU A 138 -13.28 8.54 3.38
N LEU A 139 -12.05 8.08 3.16
CA LEU A 139 -10.88 8.43 3.97
C LEU A 139 -10.09 9.63 3.40
N TYR A 140 -10.39 10.04 2.15
CA TYR A 140 -9.71 11.14 1.47
C TYR A 140 -9.59 12.42 2.29
N PRO A 141 -10.65 12.93 2.97
CA PRO A 141 -10.53 14.16 3.76
C PRO A 141 -9.50 14.04 4.88
N ILE A 142 -9.40 12.87 5.51
CA ILE A 142 -8.44 12.60 6.60
C ILE A 142 -7.03 12.49 6.02
N ALA A 143 -6.87 11.75 4.93
CA ALA A 143 -5.58 11.59 4.25
C ALA A 143 -5.05 12.94 3.73
N LYS A 144 -5.92 13.77 3.16
CA LYS A 144 -5.55 15.12 2.71
C LYS A 144 -5.10 16.02 3.85
N PHE A 145 -5.77 15.94 5.01
CA PHE A 145 -5.36 16.66 6.21
C PHE A 145 -3.96 16.22 6.67
N THR A 146 -3.70 14.92 6.70
CA THR A 146 -2.39 14.34 7.08
C THR A 146 -1.28 14.78 6.10
N SER A 147 -1.55 14.75 4.80
CA SER A 147 -0.61 15.21 3.76
C SER A 147 -0.32 16.70 3.87
N LEU A 148 -1.34 17.53 4.16
CA LEU A 148 -1.17 18.95 4.38
C LEU A 148 -0.30 19.25 5.61
N LEU A 149 -0.52 18.51 6.71
CA LEU A 149 0.26 18.62 7.93
C LEU A 149 1.73 18.23 7.69
N SER A 150 1.97 17.11 6.99
CA SER A 150 3.30 16.66 6.61
C SER A 150 4.02 17.69 5.75
N SER A 151 3.35 18.23 4.73
CA SER A 151 3.90 19.30 3.87
C SER A 151 4.22 20.57 4.66
N GLY A 152 3.42 20.90 5.68
CA GLY A 152 3.66 22.02 6.59
C GLY A 152 4.94 21.84 7.40
N ILE A 153 5.12 20.64 7.99
CA ILE A 153 6.32 20.29 8.78
C ILE A 153 7.58 20.34 7.91
N LEU A 154 7.52 19.78 6.69
CA LEU A 154 8.65 19.79 5.76
C LEU A 154 9.04 21.22 5.33
N LYS A 155 8.07 22.10 5.12
CA LYS A 155 8.34 23.54 4.84
C LYS A 155 9.03 24.24 6.00
N ILE A 156 8.62 23.95 7.23
CA ILE A 156 9.26 24.51 8.44
C ILE A 156 10.70 23.99 8.56
N GLY A 157 10.95 22.71 8.18
CA GLY A 157 12.28 22.09 8.14
C GLY A 157 13.18 22.58 7.00
N GLY A 158 12.72 23.54 6.16
CA GLY A 158 13.51 24.10 5.07
C GLY A 158 13.64 23.20 3.84
N VAL A 159 12.93 22.07 3.79
CA VAL A 159 12.92 21.16 2.63
C VAL A 159 12.02 21.77 1.55
N ARG A 160 12.59 22.12 0.39
CA ARG A 160 11.83 22.50 -0.79
C ARG A 160 11.20 21.23 -1.39
N ILE A 161 9.88 21.11 -1.27
CA ILE A 161 9.13 20.08 -1.97
C ILE A 161 8.96 20.54 -3.41
N ASP A 162 9.81 20.07 -4.30
CA ASP A 162 9.64 20.26 -5.74
C ASP A 162 8.50 19.34 -6.21
N ARG A 163 7.31 19.90 -6.26
CA ARG A 163 6.12 19.21 -6.83
C ARG A 163 6.15 19.08 -8.34
N SER A 164 7.21 19.55 -9.00
CA SER A 164 7.35 19.55 -10.46
C SER A 164 7.70 18.17 -11.06
N GLY A 165 7.83 17.12 -10.23
CA GLY A 165 8.12 15.76 -10.69
C GLY A 165 6.89 14.83 -10.77
N ASP A 166 5.68 15.29 -10.37
CA ASP A 166 4.49 14.42 -10.27
C ASP A 166 3.48 14.56 -11.43
N ASP A 167 3.90 15.17 -12.52
CA ASP A 167 3.15 15.16 -13.78
C ASP A 167 3.31 13.82 -14.48
N GLY A 168 2.80 12.72 -13.95
CA GLY A 168 2.55 11.44 -14.65
C GLY A 168 3.49 11.01 -15.81
N THR A 169 4.48 11.81 -16.13
CA THR A 169 5.48 11.56 -17.17
C THR A 169 6.55 10.66 -16.59
N MET A 170 6.69 9.49 -17.20
CA MET A 170 7.75 8.54 -16.94
C MET A 170 9.10 9.26 -16.86
N SER A 171 9.73 9.26 -15.68
CA SER A 171 11.09 9.75 -15.54
C SER A 171 12.03 8.88 -16.39
N LYS A 172 13.10 9.48 -16.94
CA LYS A 172 14.17 8.70 -17.63
C LYS A 172 14.63 7.52 -16.76
N VAL A 173 14.68 7.70 -15.43
CA VAL A 173 15.08 6.67 -14.46
C VAL A 173 14.07 5.50 -14.41
N ASP A 174 12.77 5.78 -14.50
CA ASP A 174 11.73 4.72 -14.52
C ASP A 174 11.79 3.91 -15.82
N LEU A 175 12.10 4.57 -16.94
CA LEU A 175 12.25 3.93 -18.23
C LEU A 175 13.52 3.05 -18.27
N ASP A 176 14.63 3.54 -17.74
CA ASP A 176 15.90 2.83 -17.65
C ASP A 176 15.79 1.57 -16.77
N PHE A 177 15.13 1.71 -15.61
CA PHE A 177 14.83 0.57 -14.71
C PHE A 177 13.93 -0.47 -15.40
N PHE A 178 12.95 -0.03 -16.19
CA PHE A 178 12.06 -0.94 -16.93
C PHE A 178 12.81 -1.69 -18.04
N ILE A 179 13.67 -0.99 -18.77
CA ILE A 179 14.51 -1.58 -19.80
C ILE A 179 15.44 -2.63 -19.16
N GLN A 180 16.09 -2.29 -18.05
CA GLN A 180 16.98 -3.19 -17.32
C GLN A 180 16.24 -4.44 -16.81
N GLN A 181 15.05 -4.27 -16.25
CA GLN A 181 14.20 -5.38 -15.79
C GLN A 181 13.70 -6.27 -16.95
N SER A 182 13.50 -5.69 -18.13
CA SER A 182 13.09 -6.43 -19.33
C SER A 182 14.27 -7.22 -19.91
N ILE A 183 15.48 -6.68 -19.85
CA ILE A 183 16.74 -7.36 -20.25
C ILE A 183 16.99 -8.57 -19.32
N ASP A 184 16.88 -8.39 -18.00
CA ASP A 184 17.09 -9.46 -17.03
C ASP A 184 16.07 -10.62 -17.18
N LYS A 185 14.86 -10.32 -17.66
CA LYS A 185 13.85 -11.34 -17.96
C LYS A 185 14.04 -12.02 -19.32
N SER A 186 14.74 -11.36 -20.26
CA SER A 186 14.93 -11.83 -21.65
C SER A 186 16.21 -12.63 -21.83
N GLN A 187 16.98 -12.90 -20.80
CA GLN A 187 18.23 -13.70 -20.90
C GLN A 187 18.06 -15.13 -21.46
N GLY A 188 16.89 -15.46 -22.01
CA GLY A 188 16.62 -16.71 -22.71
C GLY A 188 16.51 -16.62 -24.24
N GLU A 189 16.44 -15.42 -24.85
CA GLU A 189 16.25 -15.27 -26.30
C GLU A 189 17.23 -14.22 -26.87
N ALA A 190 18.21 -14.66 -27.61
CA ALA A 190 19.36 -13.89 -28.12
C ALA A 190 19.02 -12.77 -29.13
N GLU A 191 17.77 -12.59 -29.54
CA GLU A 191 17.35 -11.66 -30.58
C GLU A 191 16.97 -10.26 -30.08
N VAL A 192 16.64 -10.16 -28.78
CA VAL A 192 16.18 -8.90 -28.15
C VAL A 192 17.32 -7.95 -27.77
N ASP A 193 18.56 -8.47 -27.71
CA ASP A 193 19.75 -7.74 -27.21
C ASP A 193 20.20 -6.58 -28.12
N THR A 194 19.95 -6.65 -29.42
CA THR A 194 20.39 -5.63 -30.37
C THR A 194 19.45 -4.42 -30.43
N GLU A 195 18.14 -4.64 -30.39
CA GLU A 195 17.16 -3.56 -30.43
C GLU A 195 17.16 -2.74 -29.14
N VAL A 196 17.37 -3.38 -28.01
CA VAL A 196 17.46 -2.73 -26.69
C VAL A 196 18.71 -1.88 -26.57
N LYS A 197 19.87 -2.32 -27.11
CA LYS A 197 21.10 -1.53 -27.15
C LYS A 197 20.98 -0.32 -28.07
N ILE A 198 20.28 -0.44 -29.21
CA ILE A 198 20.00 0.69 -30.10
C ILE A 198 19.13 1.73 -29.39
N PHE A 199 18.12 1.28 -28.64
CA PHE A 199 17.24 2.18 -27.91
C PHE A 199 17.95 2.89 -26.74
N GLN A 200 18.82 2.19 -26.03
CA GLN A 200 19.63 2.76 -24.94
C GLN A 200 20.60 3.84 -25.50
N ASN A 201 21.28 3.56 -26.60
CA ASN A 201 22.16 4.54 -27.27
C ASN A 201 21.38 5.78 -27.78
N ALA A 202 20.10 5.62 -28.14
CA ALA A 202 19.25 6.73 -28.56
C ALA A 202 18.79 7.63 -27.43
N LEU A 203 18.79 7.12 -26.19
CA LEU A 203 18.40 7.87 -24.97
C LEU A 203 19.59 8.64 -24.36
N ASP A 204 20.82 8.25 -24.65
CA ASP A 204 22.07 8.89 -24.18
C ASP A 204 22.48 10.10 -25.04
N PHE A 205 21.76 10.37 -26.14
CA PHE A 205 21.92 11.55 -27.00
C PHE A 205 20.87 12.62 -26.63
#